data_263be5b5b5dfc69b0bc3ae144126712a
#
_entry.id   263be5b5b5dfc69b0bc3ae144126712a
#
_cell.length_a   1.000
_cell.length_b   1.000
_cell.length_c   1.000
_cell.angle_alpha   90.00
_cell.angle_beta   90.00
_cell.angle_gamma   90.00
#
_symmetry.space_group_name_H-M   'P 1'
#
loop_
_entity.id
_entity.type
_entity.pdbx_description
1 polymer ?
#
loop_
_entity_poly.entity_id
_entity_poly.type
_entity_poly.pdbx_seq_one_letter_code
_entity_poly.pdbx_strand_id
1 'polypeptide(L)'
;MAAAAQAKIWARKLLPVSWLLCGPRRYASSNFKAADLQLEMTQEPHQKPDPSKPLVFGKTFTDHMLMVEWKEEEGWGQPRIQPFQNLTLHPACSGLHYSMLFEGMKAFKGSDQRVRLFRPWLNMDRMLRSALRLCLPSFDKGELLECIRRLVEVDKDWVPEGNSSSLYIRPVLIGNEPSLGVSRSSQALLFVILCPVGAYFPGDAVDPVSLLADPAFIRAWIGGVGDYKLGGNYGPTVLVQQEAKKRGCEQVLWLYGPDHQLTEVGTMNIFIYWTHEDGVLELVTPSLDGVILPGVVRQSLLDLARTWGEFRVAERKVTMKQLLRALEEGRVREVFGSGTACQVCPVHQILYQGKHLHIPTMENGPELILRFLKELKAIQVRCTLGRGLDVCSPGRFTSQEPLHW
;
A
#
# COMPACT_ATOMS: atom_id res chain seq x y z
N MET A 1 39.28 -1.07 -36.78
CA MET A 1 38.02 -0.59 -37.33
C MET A 1 36.92 -1.65 -37.14
N ALA A 2 36.64 -2.08 -35.91
CA ALA A 2 35.58 -3.07 -35.61
C ALA A 2 34.82 -2.78 -34.32
N ALA A 3 34.91 -1.57 -33.76
CA ALA A 3 34.27 -1.21 -32.49
C ALA A 3 33.12 -0.19 -32.62
N ALA A 4 32.71 0.18 -33.83
CA ALA A 4 31.69 1.23 -34.06
C ALA A 4 30.35 0.69 -34.59
N ALA A 5 30.17 -0.63 -34.71
CA ALA A 5 28.96 -1.23 -35.30
C ALA A 5 27.95 -1.81 -34.33
N GLN A 6 28.21 -1.85 -33.01
CA GLN A 6 27.29 -2.45 -32.02
C GLN A 6 26.43 -1.47 -31.23
N ALA A 7 26.57 -0.17 -31.42
CA ALA A 7 25.82 0.85 -30.65
C ALA A 7 24.49 1.32 -31.29
N LYS A 8 24.04 0.74 -32.41
CA LYS A 8 22.85 1.20 -33.14
C LYS A 8 21.62 0.28 -33.10
N ILE A 9 21.61 -0.78 -32.29
CA ILE A 9 20.49 -1.75 -32.29
C ILE A 9 19.48 -1.53 -31.15
N TRP A 10 19.71 -0.66 -30.18
CA TRP A 10 18.82 -0.48 -29.02
C TRP A 10 17.95 0.78 -29.02
N ALA A 11 17.91 1.51 -30.13
CA ALA A 11 16.91 2.60 -30.29
C ALA A 11 15.65 2.09 -31.02
N ARG A 12 15.06 0.99 -30.56
CA ARG A 12 13.70 0.64 -30.95
C ARG A 12 12.74 1.36 -30.03
N LYS A 13 12.00 2.32 -30.63
CA LYS A 13 10.84 3.03 -30.15
C LYS A 13 10.06 2.17 -29.14
N LEU A 14 9.90 2.67 -27.92
CA LEU A 14 8.86 2.24 -27.01
C LEU A 14 7.52 2.51 -27.72
N LEU A 15 6.94 1.49 -28.30
CA LEU A 15 5.56 1.54 -28.75
C LEU A 15 4.68 1.69 -27.50
N PRO A 16 3.68 2.56 -27.54
CA PRO A 16 2.77 2.69 -26.43
C PRO A 16 2.09 1.35 -26.15
N VAL A 17 1.87 1.04 -24.89
CA VAL A 17 1.31 -0.21 -24.33
C VAL A 17 -0.12 -0.53 -24.87
N SER A 18 -0.64 0.24 -25.80
CA SER A 18 -1.95 0.07 -26.43
C SER A 18 -2.12 -1.20 -27.31
N TRP A 19 -1.04 -1.94 -27.60
CA TRP A 19 -1.10 -3.11 -28.49
C TRP A 19 -1.21 -4.47 -27.79
N LEU A 20 -1.30 -4.50 -26.46
CA LEU A 20 -1.57 -5.73 -25.71
C LEU A 20 -3.05 -5.90 -25.34
N LEU A 21 -3.92 -5.09 -25.89
CA LEU A 21 -5.36 -5.36 -25.80
C LEU A 21 -5.70 -6.47 -26.80
N CYS A 22 -5.86 -7.68 -26.30
CA CYS A 22 -6.59 -8.75 -26.98
C CYS A 22 -7.84 -8.14 -27.64
N GLY A 23 -8.06 -8.44 -28.92
CA GLY A 23 -9.14 -7.86 -29.74
C GLY A 23 -10.51 -7.91 -29.05
N PRO A 24 -11.48 -7.10 -29.52
CA PRO A 24 -12.73 -6.87 -28.84
C PRO A 24 -13.63 -8.09 -28.91
N ARG A 25 -13.44 -9.09 -28.08
CA ARG A 25 -14.55 -9.95 -27.68
C ARG A 25 -15.35 -9.12 -26.66
N ARG A 26 -16.57 -8.73 -27.03
CA ARG A 26 -17.58 -8.18 -26.14
C ARG A 26 -17.84 -9.21 -25.05
N TYR A 27 -17.03 -9.19 -23.98
CA TYR A 27 -17.44 -9.80 -22.73
C TYR A 27 -18.47 -8.87 -22.15
N ALA A 28 -19.69 -9.36 -22.00
CA ALA A 28 -20.65 -8.75 -21.11
C ALA A 28 -20.05 -8.87 -19.70
N SER A 29 -19.23 -7.91 -19.28
CA SER A 29 -18.86 -7.79 -17.89
C SER A 29 -20.09 -7.23 -17.18
N SER A 30 -20.99 -8.13 -16.75
CA SER A 30 -21.93 -7.75 -15.72
C SER A 30 -21.10 -7.49 -14.47
N ASN A 31 -20.81 -6.21 -14.16
CA ASN A 31 -20.25 -5.85 -12.89
C ASN A 31 -21.27 -6.22 -11.81
N PHE A 32 -20.82 -6.75 -10.67
CA PHE A 32 -21.70 -6.87 -9.51
C PHE A 32 -22.18 -5.49 -9.06
N LYS A 33 -23.34 -5.44 -8.42
CA LYS A 33 -23.93 -4.22 -7.87
C LYS A 33 -24.01 -4.30 -6.35
N ALA A 34 -23.63 -3.24 -5.68
CA ALA A 34 -23.77 -3.14 -4.22
C ALA A 34 -25.26 -3.14 -3.80
N ALA A 35 -26.16 -2.73 -4.70
CA ALA A 35 -27.60 -2.81 -4.49
C ALA A 35 -28.12 -4.25 -4.37
N ASP A 36 -27.43 -5.21 -5.01
CA ASP A 36 -27.79 -6.63 -4.98
C ASP A 36 -27.11 -7.40 -3.82
N LEU A 37 -26.41 -6.68 -2.93
CA LEU A 37 -25.66 -7.28 -1.82
C LEU A 37 -26.59 -8.07 -0.88
N GLN A 38 -26.26 -9.32 -0.70
CA GLN A 38 -26.90 -10.20 0.27
C GLN A 38 -26.18 -10.09 1.63
N LEU A 39 -26.97 -10.10 2.71
CA LEU A 39 -26.45 -10.04 4.08
C LEU A 39 -26.93 -11.25 4.86
N GLU A 40 -25.97 -12.03 5.36
CA GLU A 40 -26.17 -13.10 6.31
C GLU A 40 -25.45 -12.77 7.61
N MET A 41 -26.20 -12.55 8.67
CA MET A 41 -25.64 -12.23 9.98
C MET A 41 -25.21 -13.50 10.72
N THR A 42 -24.03 -13.43 11.38
CA THR A 42 -23.58 -14.55 12.24
C THR A 42 -24.55 -14.76 13.41
N GLN A 43 -24.76 -16.03 13.75
CA GLN A 43 -25.49 -16.43 14.97
C GLN A 43 -24.54 -16.58 16.17
N GLU A 44 -23.24 -16.68 15.91
CA GLU A 44 -22.19 -16.89 16.91
C GLU A 44 -21.11 -15.82 16.73
N PRO A 45 -21.34 -14.58 17.27
CA PRO A 45 -20.35 -13.52 17.15
C PRO A 45 -19.07 -13.87 17.92
N HIS A 46 -17.93 -13.48 17.37
CA HIS A 46 -16.65 -13.64 18.02
C HIS A 46 -16.56 -12.80 19.30
N GLN A 47 -15.81 -13.32 20.28
CA GLN A 47 -15.47 -12.52 21.45
C GLN A 47 -14.59 -11.34 21.04
N LYS A 48 -15.02 -10.13 21.36
CA LYS A 48 -14.23 -8.92 21.12
C LYS A 48 -12.94 -8.93 21.95
N PRO A 49 -11.84 -8.39 21.40
CA PRO A 49 -10.59 -8.29 22.15
C PRO A 49 -10.77 -7.49 23.45
N ASP A 50 -10.05 -7.89 24.47
CA ASP A 50 -9.95 -7.15 25.72
C ASP A 50 -9.33 -5.77 25.46
N PRO A 51 -10.03 -4.66 25.76
CA PRO A 51 -9.53 -3.30 25.51
C PRO A 51 -8.22 -2.97 26.25
N SER A 52 -7.90 -3.71 27.33
CA SER A 52 -6.67 -3.53 28.10
C SER A 52 -5.44 -4.17 27.44
N LYS A 53 -5.64 -5.00 26.42
CA LYS A 53 -4.55 -5.71 25.72
C LYS A 53 -4.26 -5.08 24.36
N PRO A 54 -2.99 -5.04 23.95
CA PRO A 54 -2.61 -4.51 22.65
C PRO A 54 -3.20 -5.36 21.51
N LEU A 55 -3.80 -4.70 20.53
CA LEU A 55 -4.28 -5.34 19.31
C LEU A 55 -3.11 -5.66 18.39
N VAL A 56 -2.85 -6.95 18.18
CA VAL A 56 -1.77 -7.42 17.30
C VAL A 56 -2.27 -7.44 15.86
N PHE A 57 -1.54 -6.80 14.95
CA PHE A 57 -1.89 -6.72 13.54
C PHE A 57 -2.10 -8.10 12.90
N GLY A 58 -3.26 -8.30 12.27
CA GLY A 58 -3.58 -9.51 11.50
C GLY A 58 -3.84 -10.77 12.34
N LYS A 59 -4.15 -10.66 13.63
CA LYS A 59 -4.41 -11.81 14.51
C LYS A 59 -5.86 -11.94 14.94
N THR A 60 -6.61 -10.86 14.95
CA THR A 60 -8.03 -10.85 15.33
C THR A 60 -8.85 -10.40 14.13
N PHE A 61 -9.93 -11.09 13.84
CA PHE A 61 -10.82 -10.76 12.72
C PHE A 61 -12.23 -10.48 13.24
N THR A 62 -12.99 -9.70 12.47
CA THR A 62 -14.38 -9.37 12.78
C THR A 62 -15.33 -10.53 12.49
N ASP A 63 -16.62 -10.32 12.74
CA ASP A 63 -17.64 -11.36 12.64
C ASP A 63 -18.00 -11.72 11.20
N HIS A 64 -17.79 -10.81 10.24
CA HIS A 64 -18.23 -11.00 8.86
C HIS A 64 -17.12 -10.79 7.84
N MET A 65 -17.33 -11.31 6.64
CA MET A 65 -16.50 -11.10 5.47
C MET A 65 -17.36 -10.85 4.22
N LEU A 66 -16.83 -10.10 3.27
CA LEU A 66 -17.43 -9.94 1.94
C LEU A 66 -16.85 -10.98 0.99
N MET A 67 -17.69 -11.58 0.16
CA MET A 67 -17.30 -12.49 -0.92
C MET A 67 -18.05 -12.20 -2.21
N VAL A 68 -17.32 -12.26 -3.35
CA VAL A 68 -17.89 -12.17 -4.71
C VAL A 68 -17.13 -13.12 -5.61
N GLU A 69 -17.83 -14.04 -6.23
CA GLU A 69 -17.26 -14.98 -7.21
C GLU A 69 -17.38 -14.42 -8.62
N TRP A 70 -16.44 -14.79 -9.46
CA TRP A 70 -16.48 -14.50 -10.89
C TRP A 70 -16.21 -15.75 -11.72
N LYS A 71 -16.94 -15.92 -12.79
CA LYS A 71 -16.70 -16.95 -13.81
C LYS A 71 -16.72 -16.32 -15.19
N GLU A 72 -15.86 -16.77 -16.08
CA GLU A 72 -15.71 -16.17 -17.42
C GLU A 72 -17.02 -16.19 -18.23
N GLU A 73 -17.81 -17.25 -18.10
CA GLU A 73 -19.06 -17.40 -18.84
C GLU A 73 -20.25 -16.63 -18.22
N GLU A 74 -20.23 -16.44 -16.89
CA GLU A 74 -21.35 -15.86 -16.13
C GLU A 74 -21.10 -14.40 -15.74
N GLY A 75 -19.82 -13.94 -15.69
CA GLY A 75 -19.40 -12.66 -15.13
C GLY A 75 -19.30 -12.69 -13.60
N TRP A 76 -19.44 -11.53 -12.97
CA TRP A 76 -19.48 -11.39 -11.52
C TRP A 76 -20.81 -11.87 -10.95
N GLY A 77 -20.73 -12.73 -9.95
CA GLY A 77 -21.86 -13.16 -9.15
C GLY A 77 -22.33 -12.06 -8.17
N GLN A 78 -23.34 -12.40 -7.39
CA GLN A 78 -23.94 -11.51 -6.41
C GLN A 78 -23.00 -11.34 -5.19
N PRO A 79 -22.71 -10.09 -4.74
CA PRO A 79 -21.90 -9.87 -3.55
C PRO A 79 -22.63 -10.35 -2.28
N ARG A 80 -21.88 -10.96 -1.37
CA ARG A 80 -22.42 -11.49 -0.11
C ARG A 80 -21.56 -11.05 1.06
N ILE A 81 -22.17 -10.48 2.07
CA ILE A 81 -21.61 -10.34 3.41
C ILE A 81 -22.14 -11.53 4.22
N GLN A 82 -21.23 -12.32 4.74
CA GLN A 82 -21.52 -13.57 5.43
C GLN A 82 -20.64 -13.74 6.68
N PRO A 83 -20.95 -14.68 7.58
CA PRO A 83 -20.10 -14.97 8.73
C PRO A 83 -18.64 -15.24 8.30
N PHE A 84 -17.69 -14.75 9.11
CA PHE A 84 -16.27 -14.99 8.88
C PHE A 84 -15.98 -16.49 9.00
N GLN A 85 -15.40 -17.07 7.94
CA GLN A 85 -15.13 -18.50 7.87
C GLN A 85 -13.87 -18.82 7.06
N ASN A 86 -13.39 -20.04 7.18
CA ASN A 86 -12.31 -20.55 6.35
C ASN A 86 -12.74 -20.64 4.88
N LEU A 87 -11.81 -20.35 3.96
CA LEU A 87 -12.02 -20.58 2.54
C LEU A 87 -11.74 -22.05 2.18
N THR A 88 -12.66 -22.66 1.44
CA THR A 88 -12.41 -23.96 0.82
C THR A 88 -11.95 -23.75 -0.60
N LEU A 89 -10.70 -24.09 -0.88
CA LEU A 89 -10.08 -23.91 -2.20
C LEU A 89 -9.59 -25.26 -2.73
N HIS A 90 -9.73 -25.48 -4.05
CA HIS A 90 -9.13 -26.65 -4.68
C HIS A 90 -7.60 -26.57 -4.59
N PRO A 91 -6.85 -27.68 -4.33
CA PRO A 91 -5.39 -27.64 -4.23
C PRO A 91 -4.68 -27.05 -5.45
N ALA A 92 -5.23 -27.19 -6.65
CA ALA A 92 -4.72 -26.59 -7.88
C ALA A 92 -5.25 -25.17 -8.14
N CYS A 93 -5.90 -24.53 -7.17
CA CYS A 93 -6.36 -23.14 -7.30
C CYS A 93 -5.19 -22.22 -7.67
N SER A 94 -5.29 -21.52 -8.80
CA SER A 94 -4.22 -20.67 -9.33
C SER A 94 -3.79 -19.57 -8.35
N GLY A 95 -4.69 -19.13 -7.47
CA GLY A 95 -4.40 -18.18 -6.40
C GLY A 95 -3.40 -18.67 -5.35
N LEU A 96 -3.36 -19.99 -5.10
CA LEU A 96 -2.39 -20.60 -4.19
C LEU A 96 -0.97 -20.71 -4.79
N HIS A 97 -0.86 -20.57 -6.11
CA HIS A 97 0.40 -20.78 -6.82
C HIS A 97 1.00 -19.49 -7.35
N TYR A 98 0.23 -18.62 -8.04
CA TYR A 98 0.79 -17.42 -8.67
C TYR A 98 -0.20 -16.25 -8.84
N SER A 99 -1.51 -16.50 -8.88
CA SER A 99 -2.52 -15.52 -9.31
C SER A 99 -3.22 -14.85 -8.12
N MET A 100 -2.51 -13.93 -7.43
CA MET A 100 -3.03 -13.29 -6.22
C MET A 100 -2.58 -11.83 -6.11
N LEU A 101 -3.53 -10.97 -5.78
CA LEU A 101 -3.30 -9.59 -5.37
C LEU A 101 -4.06 -9.28 -4.08
N PHE A 102 -3.63 -8.25 -3.37
CA PHE A 102 -4.30 -7.78 -2.17
C PHE A 102 -4.22 -6.26 -2.01
N GLU A 103 -5.08 -5.72 -1.19
CA GLU A 103 -5.08 -4.32 -0.80
C GLU A 103 -5.06 -4.14 0.71
N GLY A 104 -4.86 -2.90 1.14
CA GLY A 104 -4.89 -2.55 2.55
C GLY A 104 -5.26 -1.10 2.74
N MET A 105 -6.38 -0.87 3.41
CA MET A 105 -6.86 0.45 3.82
C MET A 105 -7.34 0.43 5.26
N LYS A 106 -7.65 1.58 5.82
CA LYS A 106 -8.09 1.69 7.21
C LYS A 106 -9.38 2.48 7.32
N ALA A 107 -10.22 2.06 8.26
CA ALA A 107 -11.36 2.83 8.75
C ALA A 107 -11.05 3.36 10.15
N PHE A 108 -11.43 4.60 10.40
CA PHE A 108 -11.21 5.31 11.66
C PHE A 108 -12.53 5.77 12.26
N LYS A 109 -12.65 5.66 13.57
CA LYS A 109 -13.79 6.18 14.31
C LYS A 109 -13.48 7.59 14.81
N GLY A 110 -14.26 8.56 14.39
CA GLY A 110 -14.12 9.95 14.83
C GLY A 110 -14.73 10.18 16.22
N SER A 111 -14.43 11.35 16.81
CA SER A 111 -15.05 11.79 18.07
C SER A 111 -16.58 11.95 17.97
N ASP A 112 -17.09 12.15 16.76
CA ASP A 112 -18.52 12.18 16.42
C ASP A 112 -19.13 10.77 16.23
N GLN A 113 -18.41 9.72 16.62
CA GLN A 113 -18.77 8.30 16.51
C GLN A 113 -18.98 7.80 15.07
N ARG A 114 -18.69 8.61 14.06
CA ARG A 114 -18.78 8.21 12.65
C ARG A 114 -17.51 7.48 12.22
N VAL A 115 -17.69 6.41 11.46
CA VAL A 115 -16.59 5.65 10.85
C VAL A 115 -16.30 6.20 9.47
N ARG A 116 -15.02 6.40 9.15
CA ARG A 116 -14.54 7.00 7.89
C ARG A 116 -13.44 6.17 7.27
N LEU A 117 -13.47 6.03 5.94
CA LEU A 117 -12.40 5.44 5.15
C LEU A 117 -11.43 6.53 4.70
N PHE A 118 -10.14 6.29 4.83
CA PHE A 118 -9.11 7.24 4.43
C PHE A 118 -8.70 7.02 2.97
N ARG A 119 -9.02 7.96 2.07
CA ARG A 119 -8.67 8.01 0.64
C ARG A 119 -8.86 6.66 -0.11
N PRO A 120 -9.99 5.98 0.03
CA PRO A 120 -10.16 4.61 -0.45
C PRO A 120 -10.10 4.49 -1.98
N TRP A 121 -10.38 5.55 -2.73
CA TRP A 121 -10.30 5.57 -4.19
C TRP A 121 -8.91 5.25 -4.72
N LEU A 122 -7.85 5.74 -4.07
CA LEU A 122 -6.47 5.42 -4.43
C LEU A 122 -6.16 3.92 -4.25
N ASN A 123 -6.77 3.28 -3.25
CA ASN A 123 -6.67 1.83 -3.08
C ASN A 123 -7.43 1.09 -4.18
N MET A 124 -8.63 1.55 -4.55
CA MET A 124 -9.43 0.92 -5.62
C MET A 124 -8.75 1.03 -6.99
N ASP A 125 -8.16 2.18 -7.31
CA ASP A 125 -7.36 2.37 -8.53
C ASP A 125 -6.17 1.42 -8.58
N ARG A 126 -5.43 1.29 -7.49
CA ARG A 126 -4.27 0.41 -7.38
C ARG A 126 -4.68 -1.07 -7.43
N MET A 127 -5.80 -1.45 -6.79
CA MET A 127 -6.33 -2.81 -6.84
C MET A 127 -6.75 -3.19 -8.25
N LEU A 128 -7.49 -2.32 -8.96
CA LEU A 128 -7.90 -2.55 -10.34
C LEU A 128 -6.67 -2.67 -11.27
N ARG A 129 -5.68 -1.79 -11.12
CA ARG A 129 -4.44 -1.87 -11.88
C ARG A 129 -3.71 -3.20 -11.64
N SER A 130 -3.65 -3.66 -10.39
CA SER A 130 -3.05 -4.95 -10.04
C SER A 130 -3.82 -6.14 -10.61
N ALA A 131 -5.17 -6.08 -10.63
CA ALA A 131 -6.02 -7.11 -11.24
C ALA A 131 -5.75 -7.23 -12.75
N LEU A 132 -5.71 -6.10 -13.45
CA LEU A 132 -5.41 -6.07 -14.88
C LEU A 132 -4.01 -6.64 -15.20
N ARG A 133 -3.02 -6.39 -14.33
CA ARG A 133 -1.66 -6.92 -14.51
C ARG A 133 -1.59 -8.45 -14.42
N LEU A 134 -2.47 -9.06 -13.63
CA LEU A 134 -2.60 -10.52 -13.49
C LEU A 134 -3.63 -11.13 -14.45
N CYS A 135 -4.19 -10.34 -15.37
CA CYS A 135 -5.30 -10.78 -16.24
C CYS A 135 -6.50 -11.32 -15.45
N LEU A 136 -6.69 -10.87 -14.20
CA LEU A 136 -7.89 -11.14 -13.42
C LEU A 136 -9.03 -10.22 -13.85
N PRO A 137 -10.30 -10.58 -13.57
CA PRO A 137 -11.45 -9.79 -14.01
C PRO A 137 -11.40 -8.36 -13.46
N SER A 138 -11.75 -7.40 -14.32
CA SER A 138 -12.01 -6.03 -13.91
C SER A 138 -13.29 -5.96 -13.08
N PHE A 139 -13.40 -4.94 -12.22
CA PHE A 139 -14.57 -4.67 -11.39
C PHE A 139 -14.85 -3.17 -11.35
N ASP A 140 -16.09 -2.81 -11.04
CA ASP A 140 -16.43 -1.42 -10.77
C ASP A 140 -15.91 -1.00 -9.39
N LYS A 141 -15.09 0.03 -9.37
CA LYS A 141 -14.44 0.54 -8.15
C LYS A 141 -15.44 1.10 -7.14
N GLY A 142 -16.49 1.77 -7.63
CA GLY A 142 -17.55 2.35 -6.80
C GLY A 142 -18.41 1.27 -6.15
N GLU A 143 -18.80 0.25 -6.91
CA GLU A 143 -19.59 -0.87 -6.40
C GLU A 143 -18.81 -1.67 -5.35
N LEU A 144 -17.52 -1.95 -5.59
CA LEU A 144 -16.69 -2.62 -4.60
C LEU A 144 -16.52 -1.77 -3.34
N LEU A 145 -16.27 -0.47 -3.50
CA LEU A 145 -16.12 0.42 -2.37
C LEU A 145 -17.41 0.52 -1.54
N GLU A 146 -18.57 0.55 -2.18
CA GLU A 146 -19.85 0.53 -1.48
C GLU A 146 -20.09 -0.80 -0.73
N CYS A 147 -19.73 -1.95 -1.33
CA CYS A 147 -19.77 -3.23 -0.63
C CYS A 147 -18.85 -3.25 0.59
N ILE A 148 -17.62 -2.69 0.47
CA ILE A 148 -16.69 -2.55 1.60
C ILE A 148 -17.29 -1.63 2.69
N ARG A 149 -17.90 -0.52 2.30
CA ARG A 149 -18.57 0.39 3.25
C ARG A 149 -19.67 -0.34 4.03
N ARG A 150 -20.48 -1.14 3.33
CA ARG A 150 -21.53 -1.96 3.95
C ARG A 150 -20.97 -2.98 4.93
N LEU A 151 -19.87 -3.67 4.55
CA LEU A 151 -19.20 -4.61 5.46
C LEU A 151 -18.69 -3.91 6.73
N VAL A 152 -18.07 -2.74 6.59
CA VAL A 152 -17.62 -1.93 7.75
C VAL A 152 -18.79 -1.45 8.58
N GLU A 153 -19.95 -1.14 7.99
CA GLU A 153 -21.16 -0.74 8.71
C GLU A 153 -21.75 -1.91 9.52
N VAL A 154 -21.76 -3.11 8.95
CA VAL A 154 -22.22 -4.34 9.65
C VAL A 154 -21.36 -4.61 10.87
N ASP A 155 -20.03 -4.51 10.73
CA ASP A 155 -19.07 -4.76 11.80
C ASP A 155 -18.57 -3.47 12.50
N LYS A 156 -19.35 -2.39 12.47
CA LYS A 156 -18.95 -1.08 13.03
C LYS A 156 -18.50 -1.11 14.49
N ASP A 157 -19.07 -2.03 15.27
CA ASP A 157 -18.75 -2.21 16.68
C ASP A 157 -17.37 -2.84 16.91
N TRP A 158 -16.73 -3.32 15.84
CA TRP A 158 -15.35 -3.79 15.84
C TRP A 158 -14.32 -2.69 15.55
N VAL A 159 -14.79 -1.49 15.15
CA VAL A 159 -13.89 -0.35 14.95
C VAL A 159 -13.41 0.14 16.30
N PRO A 160 -12.13 0.00 16.65
CA PRO A 160 -11.64 0.35 17.96
C PRO A 160 -11.80 1.84 18.25
N GLU A 161 -12.05 2.16 19.51
CA GLU A 161 -12.03 3.54 20.00
C GLU A 161 -10.60 4.00 20.27
N GLY A 162 -10.38 5.30 20.16
CA GLY A 162 -9.08 5.90 20.44
C GLY A 162 -8.34 6.38 19.22
N ASN A 163 -7.49 7.37 19.47
CA ASN A 163 -6.84 8.18 18.43
C ASN A 163 -5.75 7.44 17.64
N SER A 164 -5.32 6.27 18.08
CA SER A 164 -4.21 5.52 17.48
C SER A 164 -4.64 4.14 16.96
N SER A 165 -5.91 3.78 17.16
CA SER A 165 -6.49 2.51 16.74
C SER A 165 -7.32 2.69 15.47
N SER A 166 -7.53 1.60 14.73
CA SER A 166 -8.30 1.62 13.49
C SER A 166 -8.78 0.22 13.13
N LEU A 167 -9.71 0.13 12.19
CA LEU A 167 -10.08 -1.12 11.56
C LEU A 167 -9.31 -1.26 10.24
N TYR A 168 -8.46 -2.27 10.14
CA TYR A 168 -7.75 -2.59 8.92
C TYR A 168 -8.63 -3.43 7.99
N ILE A 169 -8.72 -3.04 6.74
CA ILE A 169 -9.53 -3.65 5.69
C ILE A 169 -8.59 -4.30 4.69
N ARG A 170 -8.75 -5.60 4.44
CA ARG A 170 -7.95 -6.41 3.54
C ARG A 170 -8.78 -6.96 2.38
N PRO A 171 -8.95 -6.22 1.28
CA PRO A 171 -9.43 -6.79 0.03
C PRO A 171 -8.38 -7.72 -0.58
N VAL A 172 -8.85 -8.82 -1.14
CA VAL A 172 -8.02 -9.81 -1.85
C VAL A 172 -8.78 -10.25 -3.10
N LEU A 173 -8.07 -10.42 -4.21
CA LEU A 173 -8.59 -11.03 -5.43
C LEU A 173 -7.63 -12.11 -5.91
N ILE A 174 -8.14 -13.32 -6.08
CA ILE A 174 -7.36 -14.47 -6.51
C ILE A 174 -7.99 -15.10 -7.77
N GLY A 175 -7.14 -15.66 -8.62
CA GLY A 175 -7.60 -16.64 -9.59
C GLY A 175 -8.02 -17.91 -8.85
N ASN A 176 -9.19 -18.47 -9.20
CA ASN A 176 -9.78 -19.63 -8.49
C ASN A 176 -9.97 -20.84 -9.41
N GLU A 177 -9.41 -20.80 -10.61
CA GLU A 177 -9.43 -21.95 -11.53
C GLU A 177 -8.60 -23.10 -10.97
N PRO A 178 -9.13 -24.34 -10.95
CA PRO A 178 -8.40 -25.52 -10.52
C PRO A 178 -7.46 -26.05 -11.61
N SER A 179 -6.43 -25.29 -11.94
CA SER A 179 -5.45 -25.59 -12.99
C SER A 179 -4.03 -25.24 -12.56
N LEU A 180 -3.05 -26.11 -12.87
CA LEU A 180 -1.63 -25.88 -12.63
C LEU A 180 -0.95 -25.07 -13.75
N GLY A 181 -1.62 -24.94 -14.91
CA GLY A 181 -1.07 -24.18 -16.03
C GLY A 181 -1.01 -22.68 -15.73
N VAL A 182 0.10 -22.02 -16.09
CA VAL A 182 0.21 -20.57 -15.95
C VAL A 182 -0.51 -19.91 -17.11
N SER A 183 -1.76 -19.53 -16.88
CA SER A 183 -2.66 -18.91 -17.85
C SER A 183 -3.59 -17.91 -17.16
N ARG A 184 -4.38 -17.18 -17.97
CA ARG A 184 -5.48 -16.39 -17.44
C ARG A 184 -6.49 -17.33 -16.77
N SER A 185 -6.88 -16.99 -15.55
CA SER A 185 -7.88 -17.78 -14.81
C SER A 185 -9.29 -17.52 -15.35
N SER A 186 -10.04 -18.61 -15.59
CA SER A 186 -11.46 -18.57 -15.99
C SER A 186 -12.40 -18.38 -14.79
N GLN A 187 -11.87 -18.45 -13.56
CA GLN A 187 -12.61 -18.24 -12.33
C GLN A 187 -11.79 -17.33 -11.38
N ALA A 188 -12.49 -16.49 -10.63
CA ALA A 188 -11.84 -15.64 -9.62
C ALA A 188 -12.72 -15.51 -8.38
N LEU A 189 -12.06 -15.28 -7.24
CA LEU A 189 -12.71 -14.99 -5.98
C LEU A 189 -12.18 -13.66 -5.42
N LEU A 190 -13.10 -12.72 -5.22
CA LEU A 190 -12.86 -11.50 -4.48
C LEU A 190 -13.42 -11.66 -3.07
N PHE A 191 -12.60 -11.36 -2.06
CA PHE A 191 -13.07 -11.34 -0.69
C PHE A 191 -12.45 -10.19 0.09
N VAL A 192 -13.14 -9.75 1.15
CA VAL A 192 -12.65 -8.69 2.04
C VAL A 192 -12.82 -9.14 3.47
N ILE A 193 -11.75 -9.05 4.25
CA ILE A 193 -11.75 -9.34 5.70
C ILE A 193 -11.33 -8.10 6.47
N LEU A 194 -11.79 -8.00 7.71
CA LEU A 194 -11.57 -6.87 8.60
C LEU A 194 -10.78 -7.33 9.84
N CYS A 195 -9.89 -6.46 10.32
CA CYS A 195 -9.04 -6.73 11.47
C CYS A 195 -8.90 -5.46 12.33
N PRO A 196 -9.37 -5.44 13.58
CA PRO A 196 -9.08 -4.33 14.49
C PRO A 196 -7.58 -4.29 14.80
N VAL A 197 -7.00 -3.10 14.72
CA VAL A 197 -5.56 -2.88 14.93
C VAL A 197 -5.34 -1.73 15.89
N GLY A 198 -4.37 -1.89 16.79
CA GLY A 198 -3.92 -0.85 17.71
C GLY A 198 -2.95 0.13 17.06
N ALA A 199 -2.38 0.99 17.91
CA ALA A 199 -1.24 1.82 17.52
C ALA A 199 -0.08 0.94 17.03
N TYR A 200 0.62 1.40 15.99
CA TYR A 200 1.82 0.69 15.52
C TYR A 200 2.95 0.77 16.54
N PHE A 201 3.10 1.92 17.18
CA PHE A 201 4.02 2.12 18.30
C PHE A 201 3.23 2.19 19.61
N PRO A 202 3.71 1.53 20.70
CA PRO A 202 3.09 1.66 22.01
C PRO A 202 3.18 3.10 22.54
N GLY A 203 2.07 3.67 22.99
CA GLY A 203 2.01 5.05 23.48
C GLY A 203 2.01 6.10 22.34
N ASP A 204 2.30 7.35 22.69
CA ASP A 204 2.44 8.46 21.72
C ASP A 204 3.91 8.61 21.24
N ALA A 205 4.81 7.74 21.67
CA ALA A 205 6.21 7.72 21.24
C ALA A 205 6.34 7.15 19.83
N VAL A 206 7.24 7.73 19.05
CA VAL A 206 7.57 7.27 17.70
C VAL A 206 8.94 6.63 17.76
N ASP A 207 8.99 5.29 17.72
CA ASP A 207 10.25 4.55 17.80
C ASP A 207 10.92 4.48 16.42
N PRO A 208 12.18 4.90 16.31
CA PRO A 208 12.91 4.84 15.08
C PRO A 208 13.41 3.42 14.80
N VAL A 209 13.57 3.10 13.50
CA VAL A 209 14.07 1.80 13.04
C VAL A 209 15.45 1.91 12.41
N SER A 210 16.22 0.83 12.51
CA SER A 210 17.46 0.61 11.78
C SER A 210 17.21 -0.19 10.50
N LEU A 211 17.96 0.12 9.44
CA LEU A 211 17.76 -0.46 8.12
C LEU A 211 19.01 -1.23 7.66
N LEU A 212 18.81 -2.42 7.09
CA LEU A 212 19.82 -3.10 6.29
C LEU A 212 19.71 -2.65 4.82
N ALA A 213 20.77 -2.05 4.28
CA ALA A 213 20.91 -1.68 2.88
C ALA A 213 21.96 -2.56 2.20
N ASP A 214 21.55 -3.70 1.67
CA ASP A 214 22.43 -4.64 0.98
C ASP A 214 22.06 -4.69 -0.51
N PRO A 215 22.93 -4.21 -1.42
CA PRO A 215 22.66 -4.15 -2.85
C PRO A 215 22.57 -5.53 -3.53
N ALA A 216 22.96 -6.61 -2.86
CA ALA A 216 22.79 -7.97 -3.35
C ALA A 216 21.31 -8.40 -3.41
N PHE A 217 20.44 -7.74 -2.65
CA PHE A 217 19.02 -8.04 -2.59
C PHE A 217 18.18 -6.99 -3.30
N ILE A 218 17.53 -7.39 -4.38
CA ILE A 218 16.68 -6.52 -5.21
C ILE A 218 15.22 -6.93 -5.02
N ARG A 219 14.37 -5.97 -4.60
CA ARG A 219 12.92 -6.20 -4.44
C ARG A 219 12.17 -6.16 -5.77
N ALA A 220 12.55 -5.24 -6.65
CA ALA A 220 11.84 -4.94 -7.89
C ALA A 220 12.79 -4.33 -8.93
N TRP A 221 12.41 -4.40 -10.20
CA TRP A 221 13.19 -3.86 -11.33
C TRP A 221 12.27 -3.24 -12.37
N ILE A 222 12.83 -2.39 -13.23
CA ILE A 222 12.12 -1.73 -14.32
C ILE A 222 11.58 -2.76 -15.31
N GLY A 223 10.28 -2.67 -15.65
CA GLY A 223 9.59 -3.66 -16.48
C GLY A 223 9.06 -4.87 -15.71
N GLY A 224 9.36 -4.97 -14.41
CA GLY A 224 8.81 -5.96 -13.51
C GLY A 224 7.41 -5.59 -13.00
N VAL A 225 7.13 -5.95 -11.74
CA VAL A 225 5.81 -5.77 -11.12
C VAL A 225 5.90 -5.06 -9.76
N GLY A 226 7.00 -4.36 -9.47
CA GLY A 226 7.28 -3.74 -8.18
C GLY A 226 6.28 -2.68 -7.75
N ASP A 227 5.66 -2.01 -8.71
CA ASP A 227 4.64 -0.97 -8.52
C ASP A 227 3.22 -1.52 -8.41
N TYR A 228 3.03 -2.85 -8.48
CA TYR A 228 1.75 -3.54 -8.28
C TYR A 228 1.69 -4.21 -6.91
N LYS A 229 0.47 -4.37 -6.37
CA LYS A 229 0.29 -4.99 -5.04
C LYS A 229 -0.02 -6.48 -5.17
N LEU A 230 0.95 -7.25 -5.67
CA LEU A 230 0.86 -8.69 -5.92
C LEU A 230 1.52 -9.48 -4.79
N GLY A 231 0.92 -10.62 -4.41
CA GLY A 231 1.48 -11.49 -3.38
C GLY A 231 2.93 -11.91 -3.65
N GLY A 232 3.28 -12.17 -4.91
CA GLY A 232 4.63 -12.54 -5.33
C GLY A 232 5.72 -11.51 -5.02
N ASN A 233 5.38 -10.22 -4.87
CA ASN A 233 6.34 -9.19 -4.47
C ASN A 233 6.71 -9.25 -2.98
N TYR A 234 5.90 -9.90 -2.14
CA TYR A 234 6.06 -9.89 -0.69
C TYR A 234 6.73 -11.16 -0.16
N GLY A 235 6.41 -12.32 -0.71
CA GLY A 235 6.99 -13.59 -0.28
C GLY A 235 8.53 -13.58 -0.22
N PRO A 236 9.22 -13.18 -1.29
CA PRO A 236 10.70 -13.14 -1.32
C PRO A 236 11.33 -12.17 -0.33
N THR A 237 10.59 -11.15 0.14
CA THR A 237 11.13 -10.17 1.10
C THR A 237 11.33 -10.75 2.51
N VAL A 238 10.67 -11.86 2.83
CA VAL A 238 10.72 -12.49 4.16
C VAL A 238 12.14 -12.94 4.50
N LEU A 239 12.86 -13.55 3.55
CA LEU A 239 14.25 -13.98 3.75
C LEU A 239 15.14 -12.78 4.11
N VAL A 240 15.05 -11.70 3.34
CA VAL A 240 15.90 -10.53 3.54
C VAL A 240 15.57 -9.80 4.84
N GLN A 241 14.29 -9.81 5.23
CA GLN A 241 13.85 -9.31 6.54
C GLN A 241 14.45 -10.12 7.71
N GLN A 242 14.54 -11.45 7.57
CA GLN A 242 15.21 -12.30 8.56
C GLN A 242 16.71 -12.01 8.61
N GLU A 243 17.35 -11.78 7.48
CA GLU A 243 18.77 -11.41 7.41
C GLU A 243 19.02 -10.03 8.05
N ALA A 244 18.15 -9.06 7.83
CA ALA A 244 18.21 -7.77 8.52
C ALA A 244 18.18 -7.95 10.04
N LYS A 245 17.25 -8.75 10.55
CA LYS A 245 17.14 -9.04 12.00
C LYS A 245 18.39 -9.69 12.57
N LYS A 246 19.02 -10.63 11.86
CA LYS A 246 20.28 -11.26 12.28
C LYS A 246 21.43 -10.24 12.40
N ARG A 247 21.38 -9.17 11.60
CA ARG A 247 22.36 -8.08 11.61
C ARG A 247 21.96 -6.91 12.52
N GLY A 248 20.95 -7.08 13.37
CA GLY A 248 20.47 -6.06 14.30
C GLY A 248 19.70 -4.92 13.66
N CYS A 249 19.09 -5.15 12.49
CA CYS A 249 18.24 -4.18 11.81
C CYS A 249 16.77 -4.61 11.83
N GLU A 250 15.86 -3.66 12.07
CA GLU A 250 14.41 -3.91 12.11
C GLU A 250 13.79 -4.01 10.73
N GLN A 251 14.38 -3.32 9.71
CA GLN A 251 13.83 -3.27 8.36
C GLN A 251 14.92 -3.30 7.29
N VAL A 252 14.52 -3.39 6.03
CA VAL A 252 15.40 -3.40 4.85
C VAL A 252 15.21 -2.10 4.07
N LEU A 253 16.30 -1.43 3.72
CA LEU A 253 16.31 -0.40 2.69
C LEU A 253 16.62 -1.05 1.35
N TRP A 254 15.63 -1.11 0.48
CA TRP A 254 15.77 -1.71 -0.85
C TRP A 254 16.51 -0.77 -1.80
N LEU A 255 17.58 -1.29 -2.37
CA LEU A 255 18.40 -0.59 -3.35
C LEU A 255 18.18 -1.15 -4.77
N TYR A 256 18.36 -0.31 -5.78
CA TYR A 256 18.24 -0.71 -7.17
C TYR A 256 19.34 -0.11 -8.04
N GLY A 257 19.87 -0.92 -8.97
CA GLY A 257 20.84 -0.51 -9.97
C GLY A 257 22.27 -0.33 -9.44
N PRO A 258 23.24 -0.08 -10.35
CA PRO A 258 24.66 0.01 -10.00
C PRO A 258 25.01 1.24 -9.16
N ASP A 259 24.20 2.26 -9.18
CA ASP A 259 24.32 3.49 -8.40
C ASP A 259 23.58 3.42 -7.05
N HIS A 260 23.06 2.23 -6.69
CA HIS A 260 22.36 1.95 -5.44
C HIS A 260 21.26 2.98 -5.16
N GLN A 261 20.30 3.12 -6.10
CA GLN A 261 19.13 3.96 -5.91
C GLN A 261 18.32 3.49 -4.72
N LEU A 262 17.92 4.41 -3.85
CA LEU A 262 16.95 4.16 -2.80
C LEU A 262 15.58 3.95 -3.44
N THR A 263 14.86 2.91 -3.01
CA THR A 263 13.52 2.64 -3.55
C THR A 263 12.46 2.60 -2.47
N GLU A 264 12.52 1.65 -1.56
CA GLU A 264 11.53 1.46 -0.50
C GLU A 264 12.19 0.98 0.81
N VAL A 265 11.50 1.16 1.94
CA VAL A 265 11.89 0.65 3.26
C VAL A 265 10.92 -0.46 3.68
N GLY A 266 11.39 -1.72 3.69
CA GLY A 266 10.52 -2.86 3.97
C GLY A 266 9.33 -2.90 3.00
N THR A 267 8.12 -2.63 3.50
CA THR A 267 6.88 -2.51 2.72
C THR A 267 6.35 -1.08 2.66
N MET A 268 7.21 -0.09 2.88
CA MET A 268 6.90 1.34 2.98
C MET A 268 7.67 2.13 1.93
N ASN A 269 7.14 3.28 1.51
CA ASN A 269 7.87 4.26 0.72
C ASN A 269 8.87 5.02 1.61
N ILE A 270 9.99 5.48 1.06
CA ILE A 270 11.01 6.26 1.79
C ILE A 270 10.90 7.75 1.47
N PHE A 271 11.16 8.58 2.47
CA PHE A 271 11.29 10.02 2.38
C PHE A 271 12.59 10.49 3.04
N ILE A 272 13.20 11.54 2.49
CA ILE A 272 14.36 12.23 3.06
C ILE A 272 14.02 13.71 3.13
N TYR A 273 14.18 14.30 4.30
CA TYR A 273 14.08 15.73 4.54
C TYR A 273 15.47 16.27 4.84
N TRP A 274 15.97 17.13 3.96
CA TRP A 274 17.34 17.58 3.97
C TRP A 274 17.51 18.97 3.36
N THR A 275 18.68 19.57 3.53
CA THR A 275 19.11 20.70 2.71
C THR A 275 19.79 20.14 1.45
N HIS A 276 19.20 20.37 0.28
CA HIS A 276 19.75 19.93 -1.01
C HIS A 276 21.07 20.67 -1.31
N GLU A 277 21.83 20.20 -2.30
CA GLU A 277 23.16 20.74 -2.65
C GLU A 277 23.13 22.24 -3.06
N ASP A 278 21.99 22.74 -3.54
CA ASP A 278 21.73 24.16 -3.85
C ASP A 278 21.35 25.01 -2.65
N GLY A 279 21.39 24.46 -1.43
CA GLY A 279 21.05 25.16 -0.18
C GLY A 279 19.55 25.22 0.12
N VAL A 280 18.68 24.72 -0.75
CA VAL A 280 17.23 24.73 -0.57
C VAL A 280 16.79 23.56 0.33
N LEU A 281 15.93 23.85 1.30
CA LEU A 281 15.30 22.82 2.12
C LEU A 281 14.32 22.00 1.28
N GLU A 282 14.46 20.67 1.31
CA GLU A 282 13.75 19.76 0.41
C GLU A 282 13.21 18.55 1.14
N LEU A 283 11.96 18.18 0.86
CA LEU A 283 11.42 16.85 1.10
C LEU A 283 11.45 16.07 -0.21
N VAL A 284 12.23 15.02 -0.26
CA VAL A 284 12.37 14.16 -1.46
C VAL A 284 11.91 12.74 -1.18
N THR A 285 11.26 12.15 -2.17
CA THR A 285 10.95 10.72 -2.22
C THR A 285 11.26 10.20 -3.62
N PRO A 286 11.66 8.93 -3.79
CA PRO A 286 11.87 8.36 -5.11
C PRO A 286 10.64 8.48 -6.02
N SER A 287 10.90 8.77 -7.31
CA SER A 287 9.86 8.87 -8.35
C SER A 287 9.20 7.51 -8.63
N LEU A 288 7.96 7.54 -9.07
CA LEU A 288 7.22 6.34 -9.49
C LEU A 288 7.65 5.96 -10.92
N ASP A 289 8.63 5.08 -11.04
CA ASP A 289 9.24 4.65 -12.31
C ASP A 289 8.98 3.17 -12.64
N GLY A 290 7.99 2.54 -11.99
CA GLY A 290 7.62 1.13 -12.17
C GLY A 290 8.30 0.18 -11.18
N VAL A 291 9.21 0.68 -10.33
CA VAL A 291 9.87 -0.11 -9.26
C VAL A 291 9.16 0.07 -7.91
N ILE A 292 8.53 1.21 -7.70
CA ILE A 292 8.02 1.67 -6.41
C ILE A 292 6.50 1.62 -6.39
N LEU A 293 5.94 1.03 -5.31
CA LEU A 293 4.50 1.02 -5.11
C LEU A 293 3.99 2.44 -4.82
N PRO A 294 2.98 2.94 -5.57
CA PRO A 294 2.35 4.23 -5.29
C PRO A 294 1.54 4.15 -3.98
N GLY A 295 2.17 4.55 -2.89
CA GLY A 295 1.57 4.50 -1.56
C GLY A 295 0.50 5.56 -1.35
N VAL A 296 -0.63 5.19 -0.73
CA VAL A 296 -1.70 6.15 -0.39
C VAL A 296 -1.21 7.16 0.65
N VAL A 297 -0.48 6.69 1.67
CA VAL A 297 0.14 7.59 2.65
C VAL A 297 1.23 8.43 2.00
N ARG A 298 2.09 7.85 1.14
CA ARG A 298 3.08 8.62 0.36
C ARG A 298 2.42 9.78 -0.37
N GLN A 299 1.36 9.53 -1.13
CA GLN A 299 0.65 10.60 -1.85
C GLN A 299 0.08 11.64 -0.89
N SER A 300 -0.46 11.22 0.26
CA SER A 300 -1.03 12.13 1.25
C SER A 300 0.03 13.05 1.88
N LEU A 301 1.24 12.52 2.16
CA LEU A 301 2.35 13.33 2.67
C LEU A 301 2.83 14.36 1.63
N LEU A 302 2.89 13.97 0.36
CA LEU A 302 3.24 14.89 -0.73
C LEU A 302 2.21 16.01 -0.89
N ASP A 303 0.91 15.66 -0.84
CA ASP A 303 -0.18 16.65 -0.96
C ASP A 303 -0.16 17.64 0.22
N LEU A 304 0.03 17.15 1.46
CA LEU A 304 0.18 17.99 2.65
C LEU A 304 1.38 18.92 2.55
N ALA A 305 2.55 18.37 2.24
CA ALA A 305 3.79 19.14 2.12
C ALA A 305 3.70 20.24 1.06
N ARG A 306 3.08 19.93 -0.09
CA ARG A 306 2.82 20.92 -1.15
C ARG A 306 1.86 22.01 -0.71
N THR A 307 0.84 21.65 0.08
CA THR A 307 -0.13 22.64 0.62
C THR A 307 0.54 23.59 1.62
N TRP A 308 1.51 23.14 2.40
CA TRP A 308 2.26 24.01 3.32
C TRP A 308 3.15 25.00 2.59
N GLY A 309 3.78 24.61 1.47
CA GLY A 309 4.59 25.51 0.65
C GLY A 309 5.87 26.05 1.34
N GLU A 310 6.34 25.39 2.40
CA GLU A 310 7.44 25.87 3.25
C GLU A 310 8.82 25.39 2.77
N PHE A 311 8.87 24.34 1.98
CA PHE A 311 10.07 23.73 1.43
C PHE A 311 9.78 23.09 0.07
N ARG A 312 10.84 22.79 -0.67
CA ARG A 312 10.71 22.09 -1.96
C ARG A 312 10.23 20.67 -1.75
N VAL A 313 9.23 20.22 -2.52
CA VAL A 313 8.75 18.85 -2.57
C VAL A 313 9.15 18.24 -3.89
N ALA A 314 10.00 17.20 -3.85
CA ALA A 314 10.58 16.58 -5.03
C ALA A 314 10.28 15.08 -5.10
N GLU A 315 9.92 14.65 -6.30
CA GLU A 315 9.83 13.23 -6.67
C GLU A 315 10.91 12.95 -7.70
N ARG A 316 12.01 12.33 -7.27
CA ARG A 316 13.17 12.06 -8.13
C ARG A 316 13.99 10.90 -7.59
N LYS A 317 14.88 10.36 -8.40
CA LYS A 317 15.86 9.36 -7.98
C LYS A 317 16.80 9.94 -6.93
N VAL A 318 17.07 9.14 -5.90
CA VAL A 318 18.06 9.41 -4.86
C VAL A 318 18.96 8.20 -4.74
N THR A 319 20.27 8.39 -4.71
CA THR A 319 21.26 7.31 -4.59
C THR A 319 21.88 7.27 -3.20
N MET A 320 22.44 6.12 -2.83
CA MET A 320 23.23 6.01 -1.58
C MET A 320 24.40 6.98 -1.56
N LYS A 321 25.04 7.23 -2.70
CA LYS A 321 26.13 8.22 -2.80
C LYS A 321 25.67 9.63 -2.42
N GLN A 322 24.50 10.05 -2.87
CA GLN A 322 23.92 11.36 -2.51
C GLN A 322 23.57 11.43 -1.03
N LEU A 323 22.99 10.37 -0.46
CA LEU A 323 22.66 10.30 0.95
C LEU A 323 23.93 10.35 1.82
N LEU A 324 24.95 9.56 1.49
CA LEU A 324 26.23 9.55 2.22
C LEU A 324 26.89 10.95 2.24
N ARG A 325 26.99 11.59 1.09
CA ARG A 325 27.51 12.96 1.00
C ARG A 325 26.71 13.95 1.84
N ALA A 326 25.39 13.86 1.78
CA ALA A 326 24.52 14.73 2.59
C ALA A 326 24.66 14.50 4.09
N LEU A 327 24.94 13.26 4.54
CA LEU A 327 25.25 12.93 5.94
C LEU A 327 26.61 13.50 6.34
N GLU A 328 27.66 13.32 5.53
CA GLU A 328 29.00 13.86 5.78
C GLU A 328 28.99 15.41 5.88
N GLU A 329 28.17 16.07 5.08
CA GLU A 329 28.00 17.52 5.06
C GLU A 329 27.00 18.04 6.12
N GLY A 330 26.40 17.17 6.95
CA GLY A 330 25.43 17.56 7.99
C GLY A 330 24.12 18.14 7.44
N ARG A 331 23.75 17.80 6.20
CA ARG A 331 22.56 18.34 5.51
C ARG A 331 21.27 17.53 5.71
N VAL A 332 21.37 16.29 6.19
CA VAL A 332 20.20 15.44 6.46
C VAL A 332 19.54 15.87 7.76
N ARG A 333 18.22 16.00 7.76
CA ARG A 333 17.43 16.32 8.94
C ARG A 333 16.63 15.13 9.42
N GLU A 334 15.77 14.58 8.56
CA GLU A 334 14.90 13.45 8.88
C GLU A 334 14.87 12.46 7.72
N VAL A 335 14.90 11.15 8.04
CA VAL A 335 14.64 10.06 7.09
C VAL A 335 13.55 9.19 7.68
N PHE A 336 12.54 8.83 6.87
CA PHE A 336 11.43 8.04 7.35
C PHE A 336 10.78 7.19 6.26
N GLY A 337 10.15 6.10 6.68
CA GLY A 337 9.26 5.29 5.86
C GLY A 337 7.81 5.74 5.97
N SER A 338 6.98 5.52 4.94
CA SER A 338 5.54 5.75 5.01
C SER A 338 4.74 4.57 4.48
N GLY A 339 3.72 4.13 5.23
CA GLY A 339 2.87 3.00 4.88
C GLY A 339 1.52 3.00 5.60
N THR A 340 0.65 2.04 5.26
CA THR A 340 -0.71 1.98 5.85
C THR A 340 -0.68 1.51 7.30
N ALA A 341 0.20 0.58 7.67
CA ALA A 341 0.28 0.05 9.03
C ALA A 341 0.94 1.06 9.97
N CYS A 342 2.19 1.43 9.69
CA CYS A 342 2.89 2.54 10.32
C CYS A 342 2.80 3.74 9.37
N GLN A 343 2.05 4.75 9.73
CA GLN A 343 1.80 5.89 8.84
C GLN A 343 3.08 6.61 8.48
N VAL A 344 3.92 6.92 9.48
CA VAL A 344 5.26 7.49 9.32
C VAL A 344 6.19 6.81 10.33
N CYS A 345 7.28 6.21 9.85
CA CYS A 345 8.23 5.43 10.63
C CYS A 345 9.62 6.08 10.53
N PRO A 346 10.16 6.69 11.60
CA PRO A 346 11.49 7.31 11.58
C PRO A 346 12.60 6.28 11.33
N VAL A 347 13.68 6.73 10.71
CA VAL A 347 14.92 5.95 10.52
C VAL A 347 16.04 6.63 11.26
N HIS A 348 16.76 5.91 12.13
CA HIS A 348 17.89 6.44 12.88
C HIS A 348 19.25 5.85 12.46
N GLN A 349 19.25 4.75 11.74
CA GLN A 349 20.47 4.07 11.34
C GLN A 349 20.28 3.31 10.03
N ILE A 350 21.33 3.25 9.22
CA ILE A 350 21.41 2.40 8.01
C ILE A 350 22.71 1.61 8.06
N LEU A 351 22.62 0.28 8.03
CA LEU A 351 23.76 -0.62 7.84
C LEU A 351 24.00 -0.82 6.35
N TYR A 352 25.08 -0.23 5.83
CA TYR A 352 25.41 -0.26 4.41
C TYR A 352 26.87 -0.62 4.21
N GLN A 353 27.15 -1.66 3.41
CA GLN A 353 28.52 -2.14 3.15
C GLN A 353 29.36 -2.36 4.43
N GLY A 354 28.76 -2.95 5.45
CA GLY A 354 29.39 -3.24 6.74
C GLY A 354 29.59 -2.02 7.64
N LYS A 355 29.14 -0.83 7.26
CA LYS A 355 29.23 0.40 8.05
C LYS A 355 27.86 0.80 8.58
N HIS A 356 27.82 1.16 9.87
CA HIS A 356 26.64 1.77 10.49
C HIS A 356 26.65 3.28 10.21
N LEU A 357 25.68 3.72 9.42
CA LEU A 357 25.47 5.13 9.12
C LEU A 357 24.45 5.68 10.11
N HIS A 358 24.84 6.63 10.89
CA HIS A 358 23.95 7.34 11.80
C HIS A 358 23.06 8.33 11.00
N ILE A 359 21.76 8.34 11.29
CA ILE A 359 20.79 9.25 10.67
C ILE A 359 20.22 10.14 11.78
N PRO A 360 20.35 11.46 11.69
CA PRO A 360 20.05 12.38 12.80
C PRO A 360 18.55 12.65 13.00
N THR A 361 17.67 11.80 12.51
CA THR A 361 16.21 11.98 12.54
C THR A 361 15.68 12.32 13.94
N MET A 362 16.23 11.72 14.98
CA MET A 362 15.73 11.87 16.35
C MET A 362 16.50 12.90 17.20
N GLU A 363 17.62 13.43 16.71
CA GLU A 363 18.53 14.27 17.52
C GLU A 363 17.93 15.61 17.96
N ASN A 364 17.19 16.26 17.07
CA ASN A 364 16.57 17.56 17.35
C ASN A 364 15.04 17.47 17.49
N GLY A 365 14.53 16.25 17.69
CA GLY A 365 13.12 15.92 17.56
C GLY A 365 12.70 15.78 16.10
N PRO A 366 11.93 14.77 15.74
CA PRO A 366 11.46 14.53 14.36
C PRO A 366 10.27 15.45 14.05
N GLU A 367 10.51 16.76 13.91
CA GLU A 367 9.46 17.79 13.82
C GLU A 367 8.52 17.58 12.62
N LEU A 368 9.11 17.28 11.44
CA LEU A 368 8.31 17.06 10.24
C LEU A 368 7.48 15.78 10.33
N ILE A 369 8.06 14.70 10.85
CA ILE A 369 7.37 13.42 11.10
C ILE A 369 6.20 13.63 12.05
N LEU A 370 6.42 14.29 13.19
CA LEU A 370 5.36 14.56 14.18
C LEU A 370 4.25 15.45 13.61
N ARG A 371 4.61 16.43 12.79
CA ARG A 371 3.66 17.28 12.07
C ARG A 371 2.80 16.45 11.11
N PHE A 372 3.40 15.59 10.31
CA PHE A 372 2.67 14.69 9.41
C PHE A 372 1.72 13.77 10.18
N LEU A 373 2.18 13.14 11.25
CA LEU A 373 1.34 12.26 12.08
C LEU A 373 0.14 13.02 12.68
N LYS A 374 0.37 14.23 13.18
CA LYS A 374 -0.68 15.10 13.72
C LYS A 374 -1.73 15.46 12.67
N GLU A 375 -1.29 15.88 11.47
CA GLU A 375 -2.18 16.26 10.38
C GLU A 375 -2.97 15.05 9.84
N LEU A 376 -2.29 13.92 9.58
CA LEU A 376 -2.97 12.69 9.15
C LEU A 376 -4.03 12.26 10.16
N LYS A 377 -3.70 12.26 11.45
CA LYS A 377 -4.63 11.93 12.53
C LYS A 377 -5.83 12.88 12.56
N ALA A 378 -5.58 14.19 12.43
CA ALA A 378 -6.66 15.20 12.40
C ALA A 378 -7.62 14.96 11.22
N ILE A 379 -7.09 14.62 10.05
CA ILE A 379 -7.90 14.30 8.86
C ILE A 379 -8.70 13.00 9.06
N GLN A 380 -8.07 11.96 9.58
CA GLN A 380 -8.67 10.62 9.73
C GLN A 380 -9.83 10.59 10.75
N VAL A 381 -9.73 11.35 11.85
CA VAL A 381 -10.72 11.29 12.94
C VAL A 381 -11.65 12.51 13.06
N ARG A 382 -11.25 13.69 12.55
CA ARG A 382 -11.99 14.94 12.82
C ARG A 382 -12.81 15.46 11.66
N CYS A 383 -12.66 14.92 10.44
CA CYS A 383 -13.32 15.51 9.26
C CYS A 383 -13.11 17.05 9.15
N THR A 384 -11.93 17.54 9.54
CA THR A 384 -11.53 18.87 9.14
C THR A 384 -11.37 18.82 7.64
N LEU A 385 -12.13 19.62 6.91
CA LEU A 385 -11.96 19.90 5.48
C LEU A 385 -10.56 20.51 5.31
N GLY A 386 -9.54 19.68 5.43
CA GLY A 386 -8.21 19.99 4.98
C GLY A 386 -8.31 20.11 3.47
N ARG A 387 -8.05 21.27 2.94
CA ARG A 387 -8.12 21.58 1.52
C ARG A 387 -7.39 20.49 0.74
N GLY A 388 -8.13 19.63 0.02
CA GLY A 388 -7.60 18.70 -0.96
C GLY A 388 -7.41 17.23 -0.54
N LEU A 389 -7.76 16.79 0.69
CA LEU A 389 -7.74 15.38 1.06
C LEU A 389 -9.16 14.88 1.32
N ASP A 390 -9.69 14.10 0.38
CA ASP A 390 -11.02 13.52 0.50
C ASP A 390 -11.03 12.39 1.53
N VAL A 391 -11.79 12.62 2.60
CA VAL A 391 -12.22 11.57 3.52
C VAL A 391 -13.66 11.26 3.17
N CYS A 392 -13.94 10.07 2.67
CA CYS A 392 -15.29 9.66 2.33
C CYS A 392 -16.16 9.59 3.60
N SER A 393 -17.06 10.57 3.79
CA SER A 393 -18.17 10.46 4.72
C SER A 393 -19.25 9.55 4.13
N PRO A 394 -20.01 8.81 4.94
CA PRO A 394 -21.14 8.00 4.47
C PRO A 394 -22.32 8.91 4.07
N GLY A 395 -22.29 9.44 2.87
CA GLY A 395 -23.36 10.27 2.35
C GLY A 395 -23.00 10.87 0.98
N ARG A 396 -23.43 10.18 -0.08
CA ARG A 396 -23.34 10.51 -1.51
C ARG A 396 -21.93 10.50 -2.10
N PHE A 397 -21.62 9.40 -2.81
CA PHE A 397 -20.62 9.37 -3.85
C PHE A 397 -21.17 10.10 -5.08
N THR A 398 -20.76 11.32 -5.33
CA THR A 398 -20.95 11.94 -6.64
C THR A 398 -19.76 11.56 -7.51
N SER A 399 -20.04 10.74 -8.52
CA SER A 399 -19.14 10.43 -9.61
C SER A 399 -19.00 11.69 -10.48
N GLN A 400 -17.99 12.51 -10.27
CA GLN A 400 -17.50 13.46 -11.27
C GLN A 400 -16.25 14.18 -10.78
N GLU A 401 -15.08 13.62 -11.16
CA GLU A 401 -13.97 14.44 -11.61
C GLU A 401 -13.15 13.64 -12.62
N PRO A 402 -12.84 14.19 -13.79
CA PRO A 402 -12.09 13.49 -14.82
C PRO A 402 -10.61 13.40 -14.43
N LEU A 403 -10.06 12.19 -14.55
CA LEU A 403 -8.64 11.93 -14.47
C LEU A 403 -7.92 12.68 -15.59
N HIS A 404 -7.13 13.69 -15.27
CA HIS A 404 -6.06 14.17 -16.13
C HIS A 404 -4.79 13.39 -15.82
N TRP A 405 -4.30 12.71 -16.87
CA TRP A 405 -3.05 11.95 -16.95
C TRP A 405 -1.84 12.87 -16.91
#